data_0bf1877061a86f4167c5c1cbc527e473
#
_entry.id   0bf1877061a86f4167c5c1cbc527e473
#
_cell.length_a   1.000
_cell.length_b   1.000
_cell.length_c   1.000
_cell.angle_alpha   90.00
_cell.angle_beta   90.00
_cell.angle_gamma   90.00
#
_symmetry.space_group_name_H-M   'P 1'
#
loop_
_entity.id
_entity.type
_entity.pdbx_description
1 polymer ?
#
loop_
_entity_poly.entity_id
_entity_poly.type
_entity_poly.pdbx_seq_one_letter_code
_entity_poly.pdbx_strand_id
1 'polypeptide(L)'
;AKQLKENYVTYAASTKVDEFDSIGSFGLGSKSPMALVPSYEVTSNNGHEENTVTVSRTKNGIYAKISPCESVSERSFTKVCVPGIDFYTASRMSSFVSVKLVPFSKQPIMFSSCFDTETTYYEQVFIDNFAGYDFTMFTEEKQEALNLYRFKKYGANKFTVLARINNIVYTIQKSEDTNGAVIVVDIEPGYFAFAPSRETLPSGQKLEHIKKIISEA
;
A
#
# COMPACT_ATOMS: atom_id res chain seq x y z
N ALA A 1 -18.61 -11.71 -10.93
CA ALA A 1 -17.84 -12.10 -12.13
C ALA A 1 -17.79 -11.02 -13.21
N LYS A 2 -18.94 -10.46 -13.67
CA LYS A 2 -19.00 -9.46 -14.77
C LYS A 2 -18.22 -8.19 -14.43
N GLN A 3 -18.46 -7.56 -13.28
CA GLN A 3 -17.73 -6.37 -12.83
C GLN A 3 -16.21 -6.60 -12.72
N LEU A 4 -15.82 -7.77 -12.22
CA LEU A 4 -14.41 -8.13 -12.10
C LEU A 4 -13.74 -8.13 -13.47
N LYS A 5 -14.36 -8.75 -14.47
CA LYS A 5 -13.85 -8.76 -15.84
C LYS A 5 -13.73 -7.35 -16.41
N GLU A 6 -14.81 -6.58 -16.35
CA GLU A 6 -14.85 -5.23 -16.91
C GLU A 6 -13.79 -4.33 -16.32
N ASN A 7 -13.64 -4.33 -15.00
CA ASN A 7 -12.64 -3.50 -14.30
C ASN A 7 -11.18 -3.86 -14.63
N TYR A 8 -10.90 -5.14 -14.94
CA TYR A 8 -9.52 -5.56 -15.22
C TYR A 8 -9.14 -5.52 -16.70
N VAL A 9 -10.11 -5.54 -17.61
CA VAL A 9 -9.83 -5.51 -19.07
C VAL A 9 -9.90 -4.11 -19.65
N THR A 10 -10.80 -3.27 -19.14
CA THR A 10 -11.03 -1.95 -19.70
C THR A 10 -10.04 -0.93 -19.12
N TYR A 11 -9.31 -0.27 -20.01
CA TYR A 11 -8.38 0.80 -19.60
C TYR A 11 -9.18 1.96 -18.98
N ALA A 12 -8.67 2.50 -17.87
CA ALA A 12 -9.31 3.54 -17.08
C ALA A 12 -10.72 3.22 -16.54
N ALA A 13 -11.18 1.96 -16.60
CA ALA A 13 -12.42 1.57 -15.95
C ALA A 13 -12.25 1.60 -14.43
N SER A 14 -13.12 2.35 -13.77
CA SER A 14 -13.18 2.46 -12.31
C SER A 14 -14.64 2.55 -11.88
N THR A 15 -14.97 1.92 -10.77
CA THR A 15 -16.27 2.09 -10.10
C THR A 15 -16.38 3.40 -9.31
N LYS A 16 -15.29 4.19 -9.27
CA LYS A 16 -15.13 5.39 -8.43
C LYS A 16 -14.91 6.67 -9.24
N VAL A 17 -15.43 6.72 -10.46
CA VAL A 17 -15.20 7.85 -11.38
C VAL A 17 -15.74 9.17 -10.82
N ASP A 18 -16.86 9.12 -10.11
CA ASP A 18 -17.56 10.29 -9.59
C ASP A 18 -17.21 10.60 -8.11
N GLU A 19 -16.35 9.81 -7.49
CA GLU A 19 -15.93 10.01 -6.12
C GLU A 19 -14.63 10.81 -6.07
N PHE A 20 -14.71 12.12 -5.98
CA PHE A 20 -13.55 13.02 -5.92
C PHE A 20 -12.61 12.74 -4.73
N ASP A 21 -13.15 12.26 -3.63
CA ASP A 21 -12.39 11.92 -2.42
C ASP A 21 -11.87 10.50 -2.42
N SER A 22 -12.23 9.68 -3.42
CA SER A 22 -11.81 8.29 -3.45
C SER A 22 -10.53 8.11 -4.28
N ILE A 23 -9.62 7.34 -3.70
CA ILE A 23 -8.36 6.97 -4.33
C ILE A 23 -8.62 5.77 -5.25
N GLY A 24 -8.15 5.85 -6.50
CA GLY A 24 -8.32 4.76 -7.48
C GLY A 24 -9.33 5.05 -8.59
N SER A 25 -9.79 6.28 -8.72
CA SER A 25 -10.76 6.69 -9.75
C SER A 25 -10.30 6.43 -11.20
N PHE A 26 -8.99 6.38 -11.44
CA PHE A 26 -8.44 6.19 -12.79
C PHE A 26 -8.36 4.72 -13.26
N GLY A 27 -8.64 3.75 -12.40
CA GLY A 27 -8.64 2.33 -12.76
C GLY A 27 -7.30 1.77 -13.27
N LEU A 28 -6.18 2.46 -13.02
CA LEU A 28 -4.86 2.06 -13.53
C LEU A 28 -4.16 1.05 -12.63
N GLY A 29 -4.37 1.12 -11.32
CA GLY A 29 -3.69 0.26 -10.34
C GLY A 29 -3.94 -1.23 -10.57
N SER A 30 -5.16 -1.61 -10.97
CA SER A 30 -5.52 -2.98 -11.27
C SER A 30 -4.77 -3.58 -12.47
N LYS A 31 -4.20 -2.75 -13.36
CA LYS A 31 -3.46 -3.14 -14.56
C LYS A 31 -1.94 -3.12 -14.36
N SER A 32 -1.45 -2.60 -13.24
CA SER A 32 -0.01 -2.48 -12.96
C SER A 32 0.78 -3.80 -13.08
N PRO A 33 0.25 -5.00 -12.75
CA PRO A 33 0.97 -6.24 -12.94
C PRO A 33 1.36 -6.51 -14.40
N MET A 34 0.62 -5.97 -15.38
CA MET A 34 0.93 -6.09 -16.80
C MET A 34 2.22 -5.40 -17.22
N ALA A 35 2.76 -4.50 -16.40
CA ALA A 35 4.06 -3.89 -16.62
C ALA A 35 5.21 -4.88 -16.35
N LEU A 36 4.98 -5.86 -15.47
CA LEU A 36 5.99 -6.83 -15.03
C LEU A 36 5.89 -8.16 -15.78
N VAL A 37 4.66 -8.63 -16.04
CA VAL A 37 4.42 -9.97 -16.57
C VAL A 37 3.41 -9.93 -17.71
N PRO A 38 3.47 -10.90 -18.66
CA PRO A 38 2.48 -10.99 -19.73
C PRO A 38 1.11 -11.49 -19.28
N SER A 39 1.04 -12.12 -18.12
CA SER A 39 -0.22 -12.66 -17.56
C SER A 39 -0.16 -12.70 -16.04
N TYR A 40 -1.30 -12.44 -15.39
CA TYR A 40 -1.47 -12.57 -13.95
C TYR A 40 -2.90 -13.01 -13.63
N GLU A 41 -3.13 -13.41 -12.40
CA GLU A 41 -4.42 -13.91 -11.94
C GLU A 41 -4.97 -13.07 -10.79
N VAL A 42 -6.27 -12.90 -10.79
CA VAL A 42 -7.01 -12.27 -9.70
C VAL A 42 -8.12 -13.20 -9.27
N THR A 43 -8.06 -13.68 -8.05
CA THR A 43 -9.12 -14.45 -7.43
C THR A 43 -9.88 -13.54 -6.47
N SER A 44 -11.18 -13.47 -6.61
CA SER A 44 -12.07 -12.73 -5.73
C SER A 44 -13.17 -13.64 -5.19
N ASN A 45 -13.34 -13.59 -3.88
CA ASN A 45 -14.35 -14.29 -3.14
C ASN A 45 -15.16 -13.31 -2.29
N ASN A 46 -16.48 -13.36 -2.40
CA ASN A 46 -17.41 -12.52 -1.64
C ASN A 46 -18.16 -13.30 -0.53
N GLY A 47 -17.72 -14.52 -0.23
CA GLY A 47 -18.37 -15.43 0.70
C GLY A 47 -19.47 -16.31 0.09
N HIS A 48 -19.89 -16.02 -1.14
CA HIS A 48 -20.94 -16.78 -1.88
C HIS A 48 -20.43 -17.28 -3.22
N GLU A 49 -19.59 -16.52 -3.88
CA GLU A 49 -18.98 -16.85 -5.16
C GLU A 49 -17.48 -16.60 -5.10
N GLU A 50 -16.73 -17.55 -5.61
CA GLU A 50 -15.30 -17.39 -5.86
C GLU A 50 -15.02 -17.49 -7.35
N ASN A 51 -14.35 -16.50 -7.90
CA ASN A 51 -14.01 -16.45 -9.31
C ASN A 51 -12.55 -16.05 -9.48
N THR A 52 -11.85 -16.77 -10.36
CA THR A 52 -10.52 -16.41 -10.80
C THR A 52 -10.57 -15.80 -12.20
N VAL A 53 -9.97 -14.65 -12.36
CA VAL A 53 -9.79 -13.99 -13.66
C VAL A 53 -8.32 -14.04 -14.02
N THR A 54 -8.00 -14.73 -15.11
CA THR A 54 -6.68 -14.67 -15.73
C THR A 54 -6.66 -13.52 -16.72
N VAL A 55 -5.82 -12.54 -16.46
CA VAL A 55 -5.62 -11.38 -17.35
C VAL A 55 -4.32 -11.58 -18.12
N SER A 56 -4.39 -11.52 -19.44
CA SER A 56 -3.26 -11.78 -20.35
C SER A 56 -3.10 -10.68 -21.39
N ARG A 57 -1.86 -10.30 -21.66
CA ARG A 57 -1.50 -9.39 -22.76
C ARG A 57 -1.08 -10.20 -23.96
N THR A 58 -1.70 -9.92 -25.09
CA THR A 58 -1.37 -10.51 -26.38
C THR A 58 -1.05 -9.44 -27.40
N LYS A 59 -0.64 -9.85 -28.61
CA LYS A 59 -0.43 -8.91 -29.73
C LYS A 59 -1.70 -8.15 -30.13
N ASN A 60 -2.87 -8.72 -29.83
CA ASN A 60 -4.18 -8.15 -30.20
C ASN A 60 -4.86 -7.40 -29.03
N GLY A 61 -4.17 -7.22 -27.89
CA GLY A 61 -4.70 -6.51 -26.74
C GLY A 61 -4.71 -7.32 -25.46
N ILE A 62 -5.52 -6.87 -24.50
CA ILE A 62 -5.67 -7.48 -23.19
C ILE A 62 -6.90 -8.38 -23.19
N TYR A 63 -6.74 -9.59 -22.71
CA TYR A 63 -7.83 -10.57 -22.56
C TYR A 63 -8.00 -10.93 -21.10
N ALA A 64 -9.26 -11.16 -20.72
CA ALA A 64 -9.59 -11.74 -19.43
C ALA A 64 -10.42 -13.00 -19.60
N LYS A 65 -9.95 -14.09 -19.01
CA LYS A 65 -10.67 -15.36 -18.91
C LYS A 65 -11.15 -15.52 -17.47
N ILE A 66 -12.45 -15.75 -17.29
CA ILE A 66 -13.04 -16.07 -16.00
C ILE A 66 -13.13 -17.58 -15.87
N SER A 67 -12.70 -18.07 -14.71
CA SER A 67 -12.87 -19.45 -14.28
C SER A 67 -13.58 -19.44 -12.92
N PRO A 68 -14.80 -19.93 -12.82
CA PRO A 68 -15.48 -20.08 -11.53
C PRO A 68 -14.77 -21.16 -10.71
N CYS A 69 -14.68 -20.94 -9.41
CA CYS A 69 -14.19 -21.96 -8.48
C CYS A 69 -15.36 -22.83 -7.99
N GLU A 70 -15.11 -24.13 -7.86
CA GLU A 70 -16.13 -25.08 -7.35
C GLU A 70 -16.29 -25.00 -5.82
N SER A 71 -15.26 -24.55 -5.13
CA SER A 71 -15.27 -24.37 -3.67
C SER A 71 -15.25 -22.89 -3.32
N VAL A 72 -16.14 -22.49 -2.43
CA VAL A 72 -16.22 -21.12 -1.93
C VAL A 72 -15.72 -21.09 -0.50
N SER A 73 -14.74 -20.21 -0.24
CA SER A 73 -14.27 -19.93 1.12
C SER A 73 -15.32 -19.07 1.85
N GLU A 74 -15.53 -19.32 3.14
CA GLU A 74 -16.41 -18.50 3.97
C GLU A 74 -15.88 -17.06 4.17
N ARG A 75 -14.59 -16.83 3.88
CA ARG A 75 -13.97 -15.51 4.04
C ARG A 75 -13.96 -14.77 2.71
N SER A 76 -14.45 -13.53 2.73
CA SER A 76 -14.28 -12.62 1.60
C SER A 76 -12.81 -12.18 1.47
N PHE A 77 -12.25 -12.30 0.27
CA PHE A 77 -10.89 -11.87 -0.03
C PHE A 77 -10.71 -11.51 -1.50
N THR A 78 -9.65 -10.78 -1.77
CA THR A 78 -9.10 -10.61 -3.12
C THR A 78 -7.63 -10.98 -3.10
N LYS A 79 -7.23 -11.90 -3.99
CA LYS A 79 -5.85 -12.37 -4.16
C LYS A 79 -5.38 -12.01 -5.56
N VAL A 80 -4.23 -11.37 -5.65
CA VAL A 80 -3.55 -11.11 -6.92
C VAL A 80 -2.30 -11.97 -6.97
N CYS A 81 -2.17 -12.81 -7.99
CA CYS A 81 -1.03 -13.67 -8.22
C CYS A 81 -0.29 -13.21 -9.49
N VAL A 82 0.96 -12.83 -9.32
CA VAL A 82 1.84 -12.35 -10.40
C VAL A 82 2.96 -13.38 -10.58
N PRO A 83 2.82 -14.34 -11.50
CA PRO A 83 3.78 -15.42 -11.66
C PRO A 83 5.04 -14.97 -12.41
N GLY A 84 6.13 -15.74 -12.27
CA GLY A 84 7.34 -15.54 -13.06
C GLY A 84 8.18 -14.33 -12.68
N ILE A 85 7.97 -13.78 -11.49
CA ILE A 85 8.85 -12.73 -10.94
C ILE A 85 10.10 -13.41 -10.38
N ASP A 86 11.27 -12.91 -10.77
CA ASP A 86 12.54 -13.39 -10.23
C ASP A 86 12.68 -13.02 -8.73
N PHE A 87 13.54 -13.79 -8.06
CA PHE A 87 13.75 -13.64 -6.62
C PHE A 87 14.20 -12.23 -6.21
N TYR A 88 15.09 -11.62 -6.98
CA TYR A 88 15.60 -10.28 -6.64
C TYR A 88 14.48 -9.23 -6.72
N THR A 89 13.68 -9.29 -7.77
CA THR A 89 12.51 -8.40 -7.93
C THR A 89 11.49 -8.66 -6.83
N ALA A 90 11.19 -9.93 -6.50
CA ALA A 90 10.26 -10.28 -5.44
C ALA A 90 10.73 -9.76 -4.07
N SER A 91 12.01 -9.92 -3.75
CA SER A 91 12.61 -9.44 -2.50
C SER A 91 12.52 -7.91 -2.38
N ARG A 92 12.84 -7.18 -3.46
CA ARG A 92 12.70 -5.72 -3.47
C ARG A 92 11.25 -5.27 -3.31
N MET A 93 10.32 -5.96 -3.97
CA MET A 93 8.88 -5.68 -3.82
C MET A 93 8.42 -5.95 -2.39
N SER A 94 8.83 -7.05 -1.78
CA SER A 94 8.50 -7.38 -0.40
C SER A 94 8.96 -6.28 0.56
N SER A 95 10.21 -5.87 0.47
CA SER A 95 10.75 -4.79 1.32
C SER A 95 10.04 -3.45 1.11
N PHE A 96 9.63 -3.15 -0.12
CA PHE A 96 8.87 -1.92 -0.42
C PHE A 96 7.44 -2.00 0.12
N VAL A 97 6.77 -3.14 -0.08
CA VAL A 97 5.38 -3.37 0.32
C VAL A 97 5.27 -3.43 1.83
N SER A 98 6.23 -4.05 2.53
CA SER A 98 6.20 -4.15 4.00
C SER A 98 6.07 -2.79 4.65
N VAL A 99 6.92 -1.85 4.29
CA VAL A 99 6.87 -0.48 4.83
C VAL A 99 5.55 0.23 4.47
N LYS A 100 5.05 0.01 3.25
CA LYS A 100 3.82 0.68 2.78
C LYS A 100 2.54 0.13 3.38
N LEU A 101 2.53 -1.15 3.78
CA LEU A 101 1.35 -1.79 4.35
C LEU A 101 1.26 -1.68 5.87
N VAL A 102 2.35 -1.39 6.55
CA VAL A 102 2.38 -1.21 8.02
C VAL A 102 1.22 -0.35 8.53
N PRO A 103 0.91 0.82 7.95
CA PRO A 103 -0.11 1.71 8.49
C PRO A 103 -1.57 1.26 8.29
N PHE A 104 -1.81 0.18 7.54
CA PHE A 104 -3.18 -0.24 7.23
C PHE A 104 -3.74 -1.28 8.18
N SER A 105 -2.94 -1.86 9.04
CA SER A 105 -3.34 -2.95 9.89
C SER A 105 -3.42 -2.51 11.34
N LYS A 106 -4.57 -2.72 11.96
CA LYS A 106 -4.70 -2.76 13.42
C LYS A 106 -4.28 -4.13 13.98
N GLN A 107 -3.97 -5.08 13.10
CA GLN A 107 -3.52 -6.42 13.42
C GLN A 107 -2.12 -6.62 12.86
N PRO A 108 -1.36 -7.59 13.38
CA PRO A 108 -0.05 -7.94 12.86
C PRO A 108 -0.09 -8.21 11.35
N ILE A 109 0.84 -7.62 10.62
CA ILE A 109 0.99 -7.87 9.19
C ILE A 109 2.00 -9.01 9.03
N MET A 110 1.54 -10.10 8.43
CA MET A 110 2.39 -11.24 8.11
C MET A 110 3.03 -11.04 6.75
N PHE A 111 4.36 -11.06 6.71
CA PHE A 111 5.11 -11.19 5.48
C PHE A 111 5.72 -12.58 5.42
N SER A 112 5.40 -13.31 4.36
CA SER A 112 5.99 -14.61 4.07
C SER A 112 6.74 -14.48 2.77
N SER A 113 8.06 -14.69 2.79
CA SER A 113 8.86 -14.93 1.59
C SER A 113 9.02 -16.43 1.39
N CYS A 114 9.30 -16.85 0.16
CA CYS A 114 9.56 -18.26 -0.13
C CYS A 114 10.82 -18.82 0.56
N PHE A 115 11.61 -17.99 1.22
CA PHE A 115 12.86 -18.35 1.89
C PHE A 115 12.90 -17.98 3.36
N ASP A 116 11.96 -17.15 3.80
CA ASP A 116 11.90 -16.68 5.18
C ASP A 116 10.45 -16.68 5.64
N THR A 117 10.18 -17.43 6.68
CA THR A 117 8.85 -17.58 7.27
C THR A 117 8.68 -16.66 8.48
N GLU A 118 9.60 -15.73 8.70
CA GLU A 118 9.46 -14.80 9.80
C GLU A 118 8.24 -13.89 9.59
N THR A 119 7.42 -13.89 10.61
CA THR A 119 6.25 -13.00 10.71
C THR A 119 6.69 -11.76 11.46
N THR A 120 6.67 -10.63 10.80
CA THR A 120 6.94 -9.35 11.45
C THR A 120 5.62 -8.76 11.94
N TYR A 121 5.56 -8.50 13.24
CA TYR A 121 4.43 -7.85 13.89
C TYR A 121 4.78 -6.39 14.14
N TYR A 122 3.87 -5.49 13.78
CA TYR A 122 3.99 -4.08 14.07
C TYR A 122 2.89 -3.64 15.02
N GLU A 123 3.28 -3.00 16.09
CA GLU A 123 2.36 -2.33 17.00
C GLU A 123 2.20 -0.86 16.62
N GLN A 124 0.99 -0.37 16.78
CA GLN A 124 0.66 1.02 16.58
C GLN A 124 0.74 1.76 17.89
N VAL A 125 1.59 2.77 17.98
CA VAL A 125 1.72 3.65 19.12
C VAL A 125 1.40 5.07 18.66
N PHE A 126 0.36 5.66 19.24
CA PHE A 126 0.11 7.09 19.06
C PHE A 126 1.22 7.86 19.78
N ILE A 127 1.86 8.79 19.09
CA ILE A 127 2.97 9.56 19.65
C ILE A 127 2.43 10.90 20.19
N ASP A 128 1.87 11.72 19.32
CA ASP A 128 1.38 13.05 19.67
C ASP A 128 0.53 13.65 18.54
N ASN A 129 -0.14 14.76 18.87
CA ASN A 129 -0.69 15.71 17.89
C ASN A 129 0.19 16.95 17.88
N PHE A 130 0.83 17.23 16.78
CA PHE A 130 1.69 18.40 16.62
C PHE A 130 1.25 19.22 15.42
N ALA A 131 1.10 20.52 15.62
CA ALA A 131 0.66 21.47 14.59
C ALA A 131 -0.64 21.06 13.85
N GLY A 132 -1.54 20.32 14.52
CA GLY A 132 -2.79 19.84 13.96
C GLY A 132 -2.70 18.54 13.17
N TYR A 133 -1.56 17.86 13.18
CA TYR A 133 -1.36 16.57 12.54
C TYR A 133 -1.13 15.47 13.57
N ASP A 134 -1.77 14.31 13.36
CA ASP A 134 -1.58 13.14 14.20
C ASP A 134 -0.35 12.35 13.76
N PHE A 135 0.54 12.09 14.71
CA PHE A 135 1.73 11.28 14.52
C PHE A 135 1.54 9.93 15.19
N THR A 136 1.68 8.87 14.40
CA THR A 136 1.59 7.50 14.87
C THR A 136 2.86 6.74 14.50
N MET A 137 3.44 6.03 15.46
CA MET A 137 4.57 5.15 15.22
C MET A 137 4.10 3.71 15.08
N PHE A 138 4.67 3.02 14.10
CA PHE A 138 4.54 1.58 13.92
C PHE A 138 5.91 0.96 14.15
N THR A 139 5.99 0.06 15.12
CA THR A 139 7.25 -0.55 15.56
C THR A 139 7.07 -2.03 15.88
N GLU A 140 8.15 -2.78 15.82
CA GLU A 140 8.17 -4.13 16.33
C GLU A 140 8.07 -4.10 17.87
N GLU A 141 7.24 -4.95 18.45
CA GLU A 141 6.92 -5.00 19.89
C GLU A 141 8.14 -4.90 20.80
N LYS A 142 9.21 -5.59 20.44
CA LYS A 142 10.45 -5.64 21.25
C LYS A 142 11.26 -4.33 21.26
N GLN A 143 10.96 -3.37 20.38
CA GLN A 143 11.73 -2.14 20.20
C GLN A 143 10.95 -0.88 20.53
N GLU A 144 9.70 -1.00 20.95
CA GLU A 144 8.80 0.13 21.16
C GLU A 144 9.41 1.21 22.07
N ALA A 145 9.81 0.84 23.29
CA ALA A 145 10.35 1.80 24.25
C ALA A 145 11.63 2.50 23.76
N LEU A 146 12.52 1.77 23.06
CA LEU A 146 13.73 2.31 22.51
C LEU A 146 13.44 3.27 21.34
N ASN A 147 12.50 2.92 20.48
CA ASN A 147 12.12 3.73 19.35
C ASN A 147 11.40 5.01 19.79
N LEU A 148 10.51 4.90 20.80
CA LEU A 148 9.85 6.07 21.37
C LEU A 148 10.85 7.02 22.04
N TYR A 149 11.86 6.50 22.75
CA TYR A 149 12.94 7.30 23.31
C TYR A 149 13.76 8.00 22.22
N ARG A 150 14.09 7.29 21.15
CA ARG A 150 14.80 7.85 19.99
C ARG A 150 13.97 8.94 19.29
N PHE A 151 12.68 8.72 19.09
CA PHE A 151 11.81 9.73 18.54
C PHE A 151 11.80 11.00 19.37
N LYS A 152 11.56 10.90 20.68
CA LYS A 152 11.57 12.05 21.61
C LYS A 152 12.91 12.75 21.69
N LYS A 153 14.03 12.03 21.53
CA LYS A 153 15.38 12.59 21.64
C LYS A 153 15.87 13.22 20.33
N TYR A 154 15.59 12.61 19.21
CA TYR A 154 16.16 12.97 17.90
C TYR A 154 15.13 13.46 16.88
N GLY A 155 13.86 13.44 17.24
CA GLY A 155 12.74 13.77 16.36
C GLY A 155 12.57 12.77 15.22
N ALA A 156 11.68 13.10 14.29
CA ALA A 156 11.34 12.23 13.17
C ALA A 156 12.47 12.03 12.16
N ASN A 157 13.53 12.84 12.19
CA ASN A 157 14.61 12.78 11.19
C ASN A 157 15.37 11.44 11.16
N LYS A 158 15.26 10.64 12.22
CA LYS A 158 15.91 9.32 12.32
C LYS A 158 15.01 8.16 11.89
N PHE A 159 13.80 8.45 11.45
CA PHE A 159 12.82 7.45 11.09
C PHE A 159 12.42 7.55 9.62
N THR A 160 11.89 6.46 9.07
CA THR A 160 11.14 6.53 7.83
C THR A 160 9.80 7.19 8.15
N VAL A 161 9.50 8.30 7.48
CA VAL A 161 8.25 9.04 7.68
C VAL A 161 7.38 8.90 6.44
N LEU A 162 6.14 8.51 6.68
CA LEU A 162 5.11 8.31 5.69
C LEU A 162 3.97 9.30 5.92
N ALA A 163 3.40 9.85 4.86
CA ALA A 163 2.09 10.51 4.89
C ALA A 163 1.00 9.49 4.57
N ARG A 164 -0.06 9.43 5.35
CA ARG A 164 -1.25 8.64 5.06
C ARG A 164 -2.40 9.59 4.66
N ILE A 165 -2.94 9.37 3.46
CA ILE A 165 -4.04 10.16 2.91
C ILE A 165 -5.06 9.17 2.35
N ASN A 166 -6.26 9.09 2.91
CA ASN A 166 -7.32 8.18 2.46
C ASN A 166 -6.84 6.74 2.21
N ASN A 167 -6.14 6.13 3.15
CA ASN A 167 -5.60 4.78 3.02
C ASN A 167 -4.53 4.60 1.91
N ILE A 168 -3.92 5.67 1.40
CA ILE A 168 -2.69 5.55 0.61
C ILE A 168 -1.53 6.18 1.38
N VAL A 169 -0.39 5.53 1.26
CA VAL A 169 0.81 5.89 1.99
C VAL A 169 1.88 6.37 1.03
N TYR A 170 2.38 7.57 1.32
CA TYR A 170 3.43 8.23 0.56
C TYR A 170 4.68 8.38 1.42
N THR A 171 5.85 8.12 0.86
CA THR A 171 7.10 8.36 1.57
C THR A 171 7.42 9.85 1.53
N ILE A 172 7.52 10.47 2.72
CA ILE A 172 7.99 11.85 2.88
C ILE A 172 9.51 11.84 3.06
N GLN A 173 9.97 10.95 3.95
CA GLN A 173 11.38 10.84 4.32
C GLN A 173 11.72 9.37 4.51
N LYS A 174 12.87 8.97 4.01
CA LYS A 174 13.44 7.64 4.25
C LYS A 174 14.64 7.79 5.16
N SER A 175 14.65 7.08 6.28
CA SER A 175 15.83 6.95 7.11
C SER A 175 16.80 5.95 6.49
N GLU A 176 18.10 6.20 6.67
CA GLU A 176 19.16 5.22 6.39
C GLU A 176 19.28 4.20 7.54
N ASP A 177 18.87 4.58 8.74
CA ASP A 177 18.88 3.73 9.93
C ASP A 177 17.54 2.94 9.99
N THR A 178 17.59 1.69 9.56
CA THR A 178 16.45 0.80 9.48
C THR A 178 16.13 0.15 10.83
N ASN A 179 15.79 0.95 11.83
CA ASN A 179 15.47 0.43 13.17
C ASN A 179 14.05 -0.17 13.31
N GLY A 180 13.46 -0.63 12.24
CA GLY A 180 12.15 -1.28 12.26
C GLY A 180 10.95 -0.36 12.56
N ALA A 181 11.16 0.91 12.89
CA ALA A 181 10.07 1.83 13.20
C ALA A 181 9.75 2.75 12.02
N VAL A 182 8.46 2.96 11.82
CA VAL A 182 7.90 3.85 10.79
C VAL A 182 6.98 4.86 11.45
N ILE A 183 7.17 6.13 11.17
CA ILE A 183 6.26 7.18 11.63
C ILE A 183 5.29 7.53 10.50
N VAL A 184 4.03 7.61 10.86
CA VAL A 184 2.95 7.97 9.95
C VAL A 184 2.35 9.28 10.39
N VAL A 185 2.22 10.21 9.44
CA VAL A 185 1.51 11.48 9.62
C VAL A 185 0.21 11.38 8.84
N ASP A 186 -0.91 11.54 9.54
CA ASP A 186 -2.22 11.58 8.92
C ASP A 186 -2.48 12.97 8.32
N ILE A 187 -2.78 13.00 7.03
CA ILE A 187 -3.03 14.22 6.27
C ILE A 187 -4.45 14.14 5.69
N GLU A 188 -5.20 15.22 5.84
CA GLU A 188 -6.56 15.27 5.35
C GLU A 188 -6.67 15.10 3.83
N PRO A 189 -7.71 14.40 3.36
CA PRO A 189 -8.05 14.33 1.96
C PRO A 189 -8.22 15.73 1.35
N GLY A 190 -7.71 15.93 0.13
CA GLY A 190 -7.78 17.23 -0.55
C GLY A 190 -6.67 18.22 -0.18
N TYR A 191 -5.84 17.93 0.84
CA TYR A 191 -4.68 18.76 1.14
C TYR A 191 -3.72 18.88 -0.05
N PHE A 192 -3.47 17.79 -0.76
CA PHE A 192 -2.67 17.76 -1.99
C PHE A 192 -3.53 17.61 -3.24
N ALA A 193 -3.20 18.34 -4.30
CA ALA A 193 -3.72 18.12 -5.64
C ALA A 193 -2.83 17.07 -6.36
N PHE A 194 -3.29 15.83 -6.45
CA PHE A 194 -2.51 14.75 -7.03
C PHE A 194 -2.53 14.73 -8.55
N ALA A 195 -1.39 14.36 -9.15
CA ALA A 195 -1.35 13.94 -10.55
C ALA A 195 -2.09 12.56 -10.71
N PRO A 196 -2.52 12.22 -11.93
CA PRO A 196 -3.19 10.93 -12.19
C PRO A 196 -2.42 9.69 -11.74
N SER A 197 -1.09 9.71 -11.79
CA SER A 197 -0.24 8.59 -11.36
C SER A 197 -0.30 8.34 -9.86
N ARG A 198 -0.46 9.39 -9.06
CA ARG A 198 -0.54 9.33 -7.59
C ARG A 198 0.58 8.51 -6.92
N GLU A 199 1.72 8.41 -7.56
CA GLU A 199 2.84 7.59 -7.05
C GLU A 199 3.64 8.31 -5.97
N THR A 200 3.66 9.65 -6.05
CA THR A 200 4.40 10.52 -5.15
C THR A 200 3.56 11.70 -4.70
N LEU A 201 3.93 12.28 -3.55
CA LEU A 201 3.38 13.58 -3.16
C LEU A 201 3.81 14.66 -4.13
N PRO A 202 2.90 15.57 -4.51
CA PRO A 202 3.25 16.72 -5.31
C PRO A 202 4.32 17.56 -4.63
N SER A 203 5.36 17.93 -5.38
CA SER A 203 6.37 18.88 -4.90
C SER A 203 5.76 20.29 -4.76
N GLY A 204 6.32 21.09 -3.87
CA GLY A 204 5.90 22.49 -3.68
C GLY A 204 5.73 22.88 -2.20
N GLN A 205 5.20 24.07 -1.98
CA GLN A 205 5.11 24.69 -0.66
C GLN A 205 4.39 23.84 0.38
N LYS A 206 3.34 23.10 -0.01
CA LYS A 206 2.60 22.23 0.91
C LYS A 206 3.45 21.08 1.43
N LEU A 207 4.25 20.45 0.56
CA LEU A 207 5.14 19.36 0.97
C LEU A 207 6.27 19.88 1.86
N GLU A 208 6.85 21.03 1.51
CA GLU A 208 7.89 21.65 2.34
C GLU A 208 7.34 22.09 3.71
N HIS A 209 6.11 22.55 3.76
CA HIS A 209 5.43 22.84 5.02
C HIS A 209 5.31 21.59 5.91
N ILE A 210 4.85 20.47 5.35
CA ILE A 210 4.76 19.20 6.09
C ILE A 210 6.15 18.73 6.55
N LYS A 211 7.17 18.80 5.70
CA LYS A 211 8.55 18.45 6.10
C LYS A 211 9.08 19.31 7.25
N LYS A 212 8.75 20.60 7.24
CA LYS A 212 9.11 21.50 8.32
C LYS A 212 8.45 21.09 9.64
N ILE A 213 7.13 20.82 9.63
CA ILE A 213 6.42 20.30 10.80
C ILE A 213 7.05 19.02 11.32
N ILE A 214 7.37 18.07 10.44
CA ILE A 214 8.04 16.83 10.81
C ILE A 214 9.41 17.08 11.47
N SER A 215 10.13 18.09 11.03
CA SER A 215 11.44 18.40 11.61
C SER A 215 11.38 19.12 12.97
N GLU A 216 10.24 19.71 13.29
CA GLU A 216 9.99 20.43 14.54
C GLU A 216 9.33 19.54 15.61
N ALA A 217 8.68 18.43 15.21
CA ALA A 217 8.06 17.43 16.09
C ALA A 217 9.11 16.52 16.75
#